data_ea2f60e5a0ade10733ec882b20366cdc
#
_entry.id   ea2f60e5a0ade10733ec882b20366cdc
#
_cell.length_a   1.000
_cell.length_b   1.000
_cell.length_c   1.000
_cell.angle_alpha   90.00
_cell.angle_beta   90.00
_cell.angle_gamma   90.00
#
_symmetry.space_group_name_H-M   'P 1'
#
loop_
_entity.id
_entity.type
_entity.pdbx_description
1 polymer ?
#
loop_
_entity_poly.entity_id
_entity_poly.type
_entity_poly.pdbx_seq_one_letter_code
_entity_poly.pdbx_strand_id
1 'polypeptide(L)'
;MNIISYHELRKISPQKAREVVRKVFEANNRNVSKTAKILGIARATVRRAVYDCLEDKSRRPKNSPKKLKSEFEDIIVEEAKRTGFRYRRLSTYLQKKYGLVISENTIKSVLKRNKVPKKTRKTKKGERSLYDYEALIPFSEFQLDTKHLLDKESLPKEVYEHMKNYRLPRYEWNMIDVATRTRFTAYSYELNSTFGFMFISIVALWLRVHNVRGRMKIRMDNGMEFCGGSERKLNEWNEIFEKLDLQLSPIPPKAKHLMGVIENTHRADDEYFLMIHAERC
;
A
#
# COMPACT_ATOMS: atom_id res chain seq x y z
N MET A 1 -29.79 -10.77 -52.97
CA MET A 1 -29.05 -11.31 -51.80
C MET A 1 -27.72 -10.54 -51.69
N ASN A 2 -27.56 -9.73 -50.67
CA ASN A 2 -26.27 -9.06 -50.42
C ASN A 2 -25.23 -10.11 -50.03
N ILE A 3 -24.33 -10.40 -50.94
CA ILE A 3 -23.22 -11.33 -50.67
C ILE A 3 -22.22 -10.59 -49.79
N ILE A 4 -22.18 -10.95 -48.51
CA ILE A 4 -21.19 -10.41 -47.58
C ILE A 4 -19.80 -10.80 -48.08
N SER A 5 -18.92 -9.80 -48.29
CA SER A 5 -17.56 -10.05 -48.75
C SER A 5 -16.73 -10.83 -47.71
N TYR A 6 -15.69 -11.54 -48.12
CA TYR A 6 -14.76 -12.22 -47.18
C TYR A 6 -14.21 -11.24 -46.11
N HIS A 7 -13.91 -10.03 -46.49
CA HIS A 7 -13.33 -9.04 -45.59
C HIS A 7 -14.33 -8.56 -44.51
N GLU A 8 -15.62 -8.40 -44.86
CA GLU A 8 -16.66 -8.08 -43.92
C GLU A 8 -16.96 -9.25 -42.98
N LEU A 9 -17.08 -10.47 -43.54
CA LEU A 9 -17.31 -11.65 -42.73
C LEU A 9 -16.15 -11.90 -41.74
N ARG A 10 -14.91 -11.64 -42.13
CA ARG A 10 -13.74 -11.77 -41.28
C ARG A 10 -13.71 -10.79 -40.10
N LYS A 11 -14.25 -9.58 -40.27
CA LYS A 11 -14.39 -8.61 -39.15
C LYS A 11 -15.36 -9.11 -38.08
N ILE A 12 -16.40 -9.83 -38.49
CA ILE A 12 -17.44 -10.36 -37.62
C ILE A 12 -16.97 -11.68 -36.97
N SER A 13 -16.51 -12.62 -37.78
CA SER A 13 -16.04 -13.95 -37.34
C SER A 13 -14.92 -14.48 -38.24
N PRO A 14 -13.67 -14.45 -37.80
CA PRO A 14 -12.55 -15.01 -38.53
C PRO A 14 -12.71 -16.50 -38.89
N GLN A 15 -13.32 -17.26 -37.97
CA GLN A 15 -13.57 -18.69 -38.12
C GLN A 15 -14.55 -18.96 -39.29
N LYS A 16 -15.74 -18.31 -39.24
CA LYS A 16 -16.74 -18.45 -40.31
C LYS A 16 -16.20 -18.02 -41.70
N ALA A 17 -15.41 -16.95 -41.72
CA ALA A 17 -14.79 -16.50 -42.97
C ALA A 17 -13.86 -17.58 -43.56
N ARG A 18 -13.05 -18.27 -42.75
CA ARG A 18 -12.18 -19.37 -43.22
C ARG A 18 -12.97 -20.63 -43.59
N GLU A 19 -14.05 -20.93 -42.91
CA GLU A 19 -14.97 -22.03 -43.28
C GLU A 19 -15.57 -21.80 -44.67
N VAL A 20 -16.02 -20.58 -44.98
CA VAL A 20 -16.51 -20.23 -46.31
C VAL A 20 -15.43 -20.44 -47.37
N VAL A 21 -14.19 -20.01 -47.09
CA VAL A 21 -13.05 -20.26 -48.05
C VAL A 21 -12.83 -21.74 -48.26
N ARG A 22 -12.88 -22.58 -47.21
CA ARG A 22 -12.72 -24.03 -47.33
C ARG A 22 -13.84 -24.67 -48.15
N LYS A 23 -15.10 -24.27 -47.90
CA LYS A 23 -16.26 -24.76 -48.70
C LYS A 23 -16.09 -24.41 -50.19
N VAL A 24 -15.72 -23.16 -50.53
CA VAL A 24 -15.51 -22.73 -51.92
C VAL A 24 -14.30 -23.42 -52.53
N PHE A 25 -13.24 -23.69 -51.73
CA PHE A 25 -12.07 -24.43 -52.20
C PHE A 25 -12.41 -25.88 -52.58
N GLU A 26 -13.17 -26.58 -51.75
CA GLU A 26 -13.63 -27.94 -52.05
C GLU A 26 -14.55 -27.99 -53.27
N ALA A 27 -15.51 -27.07 -53.36
CA ALA A 27 -16.41 -26.96 -54.49
C ALA A 27 -15.71 -26.66 -55.82
N ASN A 28 -14.49 -26.13 -55.79
CA ASN A 28 -13.70 -25.83 -56.98
C ASN A 28 -12.52 -26.79 -57.18
N ASN A 29 -12.70 -28.05 -56.90
CA ASN A 29 -11.76 -29.12 -57.08
C ASN A 29 -10.37 -28.81 -56.46
N ARG A 30 -10.39 -28.20 -55.27
CA ARG A 30 -9.19 -27.82 -54.50
C ARG A 30 -8.22 -26.88 -55.25
N ASN A 31 -8.73 -26.06 -56.17
CA ASN A 31 -7.94 -25.13 -56.94
C ASN A 31 -7.82 -23.77 -56.24
N VAL A 32 -6.61 -23.48 -55.69
CA VAL A 32 -6.31 -22.24 -54.96
C VAL A 32 -6.52 -21.00 -55.82
N SER A 33 -6.10 -21.02 -57.08
CA SER A 33 -6.17 -19.86 -57.97
C SER A 33 -7.62 -19.52 -58.34
N LYS A 34 -8.44 -20.52 -58.63
CA LYS A 34 -9.86 -20.36 -58.94
C LYS A 34 -10.64 -19.86 -57.73
N THR A 35 -10.39 -20.43 -56.55
CA THR A 35 -10.99 -20.02 -55.30
C THR A 35 -10.65 -18.55 -54.93
N ALA A 36 -9.37 -18.15 -55.10
CA ALA A 36 -8.92 -16.79 -54.86
C ALA A 36 -9.63 -15.77 -55.75
N LYS A 37 -9.80 -16.12 -57.05
CA LYS A 37 -10.51 -15.29 -58.03
C LYS A 37 -12.00 -15.16 -57.71
N ILE A 38 -12.66 -16.26 -57.33
CA ILE A 38 -14.09 -16.25 -57.00
C ILE A 38 -14.38 -15.41 -55.74
N LEU A 39 -13.52 -15.51 -54.71
CA LEU A 39 -13.72 -14.79 -53.45
C LEU A 39 -13.07 -13.38 -53.43
N GLY A 40 -12.38 -12.98 -54.48
CA GLY A 40 -11.69 -11.69 -54.55
C GLY A 40 -10.58 -11.53 -53.48
N ILE A 41 -9.89 -12.62 -53.13
CA ILE A 41 -8.86 -12.61 -52.07
C ILE A 41 -7.50 -13.14 -52.60
N ALA A 42 -6.42 -12.82 -51.92
CA ALA A 42 -5.09 -13.27 -52.27
C ALA A 42 -4.95 -14.81 -52.14
N ARG A 43 -4.20 -15.47 -53.05
CA ARG A 43 -3.88 -16.92 -52.98
C ARG A 43 -3.29 -17.34 -51.62
N ALA A 44 -2.46 -16.47 -51.02
CA ALA A 44 -1.90 -16.70 -49.69
C ALA A 44 -2.97 -16.77 -48.60
N THR A 45 -4.04 -15.99 -48.75
CA THR A 45 -5.19 -16.03 -47.82
C THR A 45 -5.97 -17.34 -47.94
N VAL A 46 -6.18 -17.83 -49.18
CA VAL A 46 -6.78 -19.15 -49.41
C VAL A 46 -5.94 -20.26 -48.75
N ARG A 47 -4.62 -20.27 -49.02
CA ARG A 47 -3.72 -21.27 -48.43
C ARG A 47 -3.76 -21.26 -46.91
N ARG A 48 -3.73 -20.08 -46.27
CA ARG A 48 -3.85 -19.94 -44.81
C ARG A 48 -5.20 -20.44 -44.27
N ALA A 49 -6.29 -20.15 -44.99
CA ALA A 49 -7.61 -20.60 -44.57
C ALA A 49 -7.78 -22.11 -44.65
N VAL A 50 -7.15 -22.76 -45.67
CA VAL A 50 -7.25 -24.19 -45.92
C VAL A 50 -6.30 -25.01 -45.05
N TYR A 51 -5.04 -24.59 -44.95
CA TYR A 51 -3.97 -25.40 -44.33
C TYR A 51 -3.62 -24.96 -42.89
N ASP A 52 -4.01 -23.78 -42.45
CA ASP A 52 -3.84 -23.33 -41.05
C ASP A 52 -5.08 -23.59 -40.21
N CYS A 53 -4.97 -23.35 -38.88
CA CYS A 53 -6.11 -23.45 -37.97
C CYS A 53 -7.16 -22.36 -38.25
N LEU A 54 -8.43 -22.64 -37.87
CA LEU A 54 -9.56 -21.72 -38.07
C LEU A 54 -9.43 -20.46 -37.25
N GLU A 55 -8.73 -20.51 -36.12
CA GLU A 55 -8.55 -19.37 -35.20
C GLU A 55 -7.36 -18.49 -35.62
N ASP A 56 -7.45 -17.21 -35.29
CA ASP A 56 -6.32 -16.31 -35.51
C ASP A 56 -5.22 -16.57 -34.48
N LYS A 57 -4.01 -16.82 -34.97
CA LYS A 57 -2.82 -16.97 -34.14
C LYS A 57 -2.45 -15.65 -33.50
N SER A 58 -1.99 -15.72 -32.24
CA SER A 58 -1.47 -14.54 -31.54
C SER A 58 -0.34 -13.88 -32.36
N ARG A 59 -0.45 -12.56 -32.53
CA ARG A 59 0.59 -11.74 -33.18
C ARG A 59 1.74 -11.36 -32.25
N ARG A 60 1.66 -11.75 -30.97
CA ARG A 60 2.71 -11.46 -30.00
C ARG A 60 3.96 -12.29 -30.31
N PRO A 61 5.16 -11.70 -30.25
CA PRO A 61 6.38 -12.45 -30.34
C PRO A 61 6.41 -13.57 -29.30
N LYS A 62 6.82 -14.77 -29.69
CA LYS A 62 6.95 -15.89 -28.74
C LYS A 62 8.02 -15.61 -27.69
N ASN A 63 9.10 -14.92 -28.07
CA ASN A 63 10.15 -14.48 -27.17
C ASN A 63 10.17 -12.95 -27.12
N SER A 64 9.73 -12.39 -26.00
CA SER A 64 9.83 -10.95 -25.76
C SER A 64 11.08 -10.70 -24.91
N PRO A 65 12.01 -9.81 -25.31
CA PRO A 65 13.19 -9.53 -24.53
C PRO A 65 12.79 -9.00 -23.15
N LYS A 66 13.35 -9.60 -22.10
CA LYS A 66 13.11 -9.15 -20.73
C LYS A 66 14.06 -8.00 -20.39
N LYS A 67 13.54 -6.90 -19.83
CA LYS A 67 14.34 -5.76 -19.39
C LYS A 67 15.24 -6.06 -18.18
N LEU A 68 14.89 -7.11 -17.42
CA LEU A 68 15.59 -7.52 -16.20
C LEU A 68 16.14 -8.93 -16.35
N LYS A 69 17.33 -9.17 -15.79
CA LYS A 69 17.86 -10.52 -15.59
C LYS A 69 17.03 -11.29 -14.58
N SER A 70 17.02 -12.62 -14.67
CA SER A 70 16.24 -13.47 -13.75
C SER A 70 16.58 -13.25 -12.28
N GLU A 71 17.85 -13.09 -11.94
CA GLU A 71 18.34 -12.83 -10.59
C GLU A 71 17.66 -11.62 -9.91
N PHE A 72 17.50 -10.52 -10.65
CA PHE A 72 16.80 -9.34 -10.14
C PHE A 72 15.27 -9.56 -10.00
N GLU A 73 14.69 -10.42 -10.86
CA GLU A 73 13.28 -10.78 -10.73
C GLU A 73 13.04 -11.56 -9.42
N ASP A 74 13.95 -12.49 -9.09
CA ASP A 74 13.85 -13.30 -7.87
C ASP A 74 13.98 -12.43 -6.63
N ILE A 75 14.93 -11.50 -6.59
CA ILE A 75 15.07 -10.51 -5.50
C ILE A 75 13.78 -9.69 -5.34
N ILE A 76 13.19 -9.20 -6.44
CA ILE A 76 11.94 -8.43 -6.39
C ILE A 76 10.80 -9.25 -5.80
N VAL A 77 10.67 -10.51 -6.20
CA VAL A 77 9.60 -11.41 -5.74
C VAL A 77 9.78 -11.76 -4.27
N GLU A 78 10.99 -12.09 -3.86
CA GLU A 78 11.33 -12.45 -2.48
C GLU A 78 11.08 -11.28 -1.53
N GLU A 79 11.62 -10.09 -1.86
CA GLU A 79 11.42 -8.89 -1.05
C GLU A 79 9.95 -8.44 -1.02
N ALA A 80 9.22 -8.62 -2.11
CA ALA A 80 7.78 -8.32 -2.12
C ALA A 80 6.99 -9.27 -1.20
N LYS A 81 7.36 -10.54 -1.13
CA LYS A 81 6.74 -11.52 -0.21
C LYS A 81 7.11 -11.22 1.24
N ARG A 82 8.37 -10.93 1.52
CA ARG A 82 8.90 -10.63 2.86
C ARG A 82 8.28 -9.36 3.45
N THR A 83 8.29 -8.26 2.68
CA THR A 83 7.83 -6.94 3.17
C THR A 83 6.33 -6.69 2.96
N GLY A 84 5.71 -7.39 2.03
CA GLY A 84 4.35 -7.10 1.59
C GLY A 84 4.22 -5.79 0.79
N PHE A 85 5.33 -5.16 0.42
CA PHE A 85 5.33 -3.91 -0.34
C PHE A 85 4.82 -4.11 -1.76
N ARG A 86 4.17 -3.07 -2.30
CA ARG A 86 3.77 -3.00 -3.69
C ARG A 86 4.80 -2.20 -4.49
N TYR A 87 4.65 -2.20 -5.81
CA TYR A 87 5.62 -1.70 -6.77
C TYR A 87 6.23 -0.33 -6.44
N ARG A 88 5.44 0.64 -5.92
CA ARG A 88 5.96 1.97 -5.56
C ARG A 88 6.93 1.92 -4.39
N ARG A 89 6.48 1.36 -3.25
CA ARG A 89 7.31 1.23 -2.04
C ARG A 89 8.50 0.31 -2.30
N LEU A 90 8.26 -0.78 -3.02
CA LEU A 90 9.30 -1.75 -3.34
C LEU A 90 10.40 -1.14 -4.20
N SER A 91 10.08 -0.23 -5.15
CA SER A 91 11.08 0.50 -5.94
C SER A 91 12.02 1.31 -5.06
N THR A 92 11.46 2.11 -4.14
CA THR A 92 12.25 2.90 -3.19
C THR A 92 13.07 2.02 -2.24
N TYR A 93 12.47 0.93 -1.75
CA TYR A 93 13.12 -0.01 -0.87
C TYR A 93 14.32 -0.71 -1.55
N LEU A 94 14.14 -1.23 -2.77
CA LEU A 94 15.19 -1.89 -3.53
C LEU A 94 16.34 -0.93 -3.88
N GLN A 95 16.02 0.32 -4.18
CA GLN A 95 17.04 1.35 -4.41
C GLN A 95 17.86 1.60 -3.14
N LYS A 96 17.22 1.71 -1.97
CA LYS A 96 17.90 1.99 -0.71
C LYS A 96 18.70 0.80 -0.20
N LYS A 97 18.15 -0.40 -0.24
CA LYS A 97 18.78 -1.62 0.30
C LYS A 97 19.85 -2.20 -0.63
N TYR A 98 19.57 -2.27 -1.91
CA TYR A 98 20.41 -2.98 -2.89
C TYR A 98 21.06 -2.05 -3.93
N GLY A 99 20.79 -0.75 -3.90
CA GLY A 99 21.22 0.17 -4.95
C GLY A 99 20.55 -0.04 -6.32
N LEU A 100 19.50 -0.85 -6.38
CA LEU A 100 18.84 -1.23 -7.62
C LEU A 100 17.80 -0.19 -8.04
N VAL A 101 18.11 0.58 -9.09
CA VAL A 101 17.19 1.55 -9.68
C VAL A 101 16.32 0.86 -10.72
N ILE A 102 15.12 0.46 -10.33
CA ILE A 102 14.16 -0.25 -11.20
C ILE A 102 12.85 0.54 -11.23
N SER A 103 12.33 0.78 -12.45
CA SER A 103 11.09 1.54 -12.60
C SER A 103 9.88 0.81 -11.96
N GLU A 104 8.97 1.56 -11.37
CA GLU A 104 7.74 1.04 -10.76
C GLU A 104 6.93 0.14 -11.70
N ASN A 105 6.85 0.51 -12.99
CA ASN A 105 6.13 -0.26 -13.99
C ASN A 105 6.79 -1.61 -14.26
N THR A 106 8.11 -1.69 -14.23
CA THR A 106 8.86 -2.94 -14.37
C THR A 106 8.59 -3.86 -13.18
N ILE A 107 8.69 -3.34 -11.96
CA ILE A 107 8.37 -4.08 -10.73
C ILE A 107 6.90 -4.56 -10.76
N LYS A 108 5.97 -3.69 -11.14
CA LYS A 108 4.55 -4.05 -11.29
C LYS A 108 4.34 -5.21 -12.25
N SER A 109 5.07 -5.22 -13.36
CA SER A 109 5.01 -6.29 -14.37
C SER A 109 5.59 -7.61 -13.86
N VAL A 110 6.71 -7.55 -13.12
CA VAL A 110 7.33 -8.71 -12.45
C VAL A 110 6.37 -9.32 -11.44
N LEU A 111 5.80 -8.52 -10.52
CA LEU A 111 4.86 -8.98 -9.51
C LEU A 111 3.60 -9.60 -10.12
N LYS A 112 3.09 -9.04 -11.22
CA LYS A 112 1.94 -9.58 -11.94
C LYS A 112 2.26 -10.94 -12.58
N ARG A 113 3.42 -11.06 -13.27
CA ARG A 113 3.86 -12.27 -13.93
C ARG A 113 4.09 -13.43 -12.95
N ASN A 114 4.68 -13.13 -11.80
CA ASN A 114 4.95 -14.09 -10.74
C ASN A 114 3.76 -14.30 -9.78
N LYS A 115 2.58 -13.77 -10.10
CA LYS A 115 1.33 -13.93 -9.32
C LYS A 115 1.49 -13.63 -7.83
N VAL A 116 2.35 -12.67 -7.46
CA VAL A 116 2.55 -12.29 -6.06
C VAL A 116 1.25 -11.76 -5.46
N PRO A 117 0.73 -12.36 -4.37
CA PRO A 117 -0.56 -12.01 -3.82
C PRO A 117 -0.58 -10.55 -3.32
N LYS A 118 -1.74 -9.90 -3.46
CA LYS A 118 -1.96 -8.58 -2.89
C LYS A 118 -2.44 -8.76 -1.45
N LYS A 119 -1.83 -8.06 -0.48
CA LYS A 119 -2.49 -7.90 0.82
C LYS A 119 -3.82 -7.18 0.60
N THR A 120 -4.92 -7.88 0.72
CA THR A 120 -6.26 -7.29 0.67
C THR A 120 -6.53 -6.62 2.01
N ARG A 121 -6.77 -5.32 2.00
CA ARG A 121 -7.29 -4.63 3.18
C ARG A 121 -8.74 -5.06 3.35
N LYS A 122 -9.09 -5.58 4.53
CA LYS A 122 -10.49 -5.70 4.93
C LYS A 122 -11.03 -4.27 5.10
N THR A 123 -11.81 -3.79 4.14
CA THR A 123 -12.57 -2.55 4.31
C THR A 123 -13.71 -2.85 5.27
N LYS A 124 -13.66 -2.25 6.46
CA LYS A 124 -14.81 -2.24 7.36
C LYS A 124 -15.92 -1.44 6.67
N LYS A 125 -16.99 -2.10 6.27
CA LYS A 125 -18.17 -1.43 5.71
C LYS A 125 -18.95 -0.79 6.87
N GLY A 126 -19.19 0.50 6.82
CA GLY A 126 -20.30 1.13 7.51
C GLY A 126 -20.02 1.81 8.85
N GLU A 127 -18.78 1.91 9.33
CA GLU A 127 -18.51 2.78 10.48
C GLU A 127 -18.45 4.25 10.03
N ARG A 128 -19.33 5.09 10.59
CA ARG A 128 -19.27 6.54 10.41
C ARG A 128 -17.92 7.04 10.93
N SER A 129 -17.34 8.01 10.25
CA SER A 129 -16.16 8.71 10.77
C SER A 129 -16.45 9.26 12.17
N LEU A 130 -15.55 9.01 13.11
CA LEU A 130 -15.66 9.54 14.46
C LEU A 130 -15.61 11.07 14.49
N TYR A 131 -14.91 11.64 13.55
CA TYR A 131 -14.68 13.06 13.42
C TYR A 131 -15.32 13.59 12.14
N ASP A 132 -15.94 14.74 12.24
CA ASP A 132 -16.19 15.60 11.09
C ASP A 132 -14.90 16.36 10.80
N TYR A 133 -14.12 15.83 9.87
CA TYR A 133 -12.80 16.38 9.56
C TYR A 133 -12.86 17.78 8.93
N GLU A 134 -13.99 18.17 8.35
CA GLU A 134 -14.17 19.51 7.76
C GLU A 134 -14.42 20.56 8.84
N ALA A 135 -15.03 20.16 9.96
CA ALA A 135 -15.32 21.04 11.09
C ALA A 135 -14.20 21.09 12.15
N LEU A 136 -13.16 20.25 12.05
CA LEU A 136 -12.07 20.22 13.02
C LEU A 136 -11.17 21.45 12.90
N ILE A 137 -11.00 22.13 14.04
CA ILE A 137 -10.05 23.24 14.15
C ILE A 137 -8.63 22.66 14.34
N PRO A 138 -7.61 23.15 13.60
CA PRO A 138 -6.23 22.75 13.80
C PRO A 138 -5.79 22.87 15.27
N PHE A 139 -5.12 21.84 15.78
CA PHE A 139 -4.59 21.73 17.15
C PHE A 139 -5.65 21.74 18.26
N SER A 140 -6.91 21.47 17.96
CA SER A 140 -7.96 21.35 18.98
C SER A 140 -8.13 19.92 19.50
N GLU A 141 -7.91 18.90 18.67
CA GLU A 141 -8.09 17.48 19.02
C GLU A 141 -6.82 16.69 18.70
N PHE A 142 -6.25 16.06 19.72
CA PHE A 142 -5.07 15.22 19.60
C PHE A 142 -5.37 13.76 19.95
N GLN A 143 -4.61 12.85 19.36
CA GLN A 143 -4.49 11.47 19.81
C GLN A 143 -3.08 11.24 20.31
N LEU A 144 -2.97 10.63 21.49
CA LEU A 144 -1.71 10.32 22.17
C LEU A 144 -1.65 8.82 22.42
N ASP A 145 -0.57 8.20 22.00
CA ASP A 145 -0.32 6.78 22.19
C ASP A 145 1.18 6.49 22.24
N THR A 146 1.53 5.37 22.83
CA THR A 146 2.89 4.87 22.87
C THR A 146 3.03 3.63 21.99
N LYS A 147 4.22 3.44 21.44
CA LYS A 147 4.55 2.30 20.63
C LYS A 147 5.80 1.60 21.16
N HIS A 148 5.71 0.29 21.33
CA HIS A 148 6.87 -0.55 21.57
C HIS A 148 7.63 -0.73 20.27
N LEU A 149 8.85 -0.18 20.18
CA LEU A 149 9.68 -0.29 18.98
C LEU A 149 10.33 -1.65 18.86
N LEU A 150 10.79 -2.21 19.98
CA LEU A 150 11.45 -3.50 20.01
C LEU A 150 10.43 -4.63 20.08
N ASP A 151 9.65 -4.77 19.01
CA ASP A 151 8.66 -5.83 18.86
C ASP A 151 9.13 -6.87 17.84
N LYS A 152 9.34 -8.11 18.34
CA LYS A 152 9.83 -9.22 17.54
C LYS A 152 8.85 -9.69 16.45
N GLU A 153 7.56 -9.46 16.65
CA GLU A 153 6.53 -9.87 15.69
C GLU A 153 6.34 -8.84 14.56
N SER A 154 6.56 -7.56 14.86
CA SER A 154 6.36 -6.46 13.91
C SER A 154 7.59 -6.15 13.07
N LEU A 155 8.79 -6.42 13.59
CA LEU A 155 10.05 -6.09 12.92
C LEU A 155 10.67 -7.28 12.18
N PRO A 156 11.33 -7.05 11.03
CA PRO A 156 12.24 -8.03 10.46
C PRO A 156 13.33 -8.42 11.46
N LYS A 157 13.74 -9.70 11.44
CA LYS A 157 14.73 -10.22 12.40
C LYS A 157 16.03 -9.39 12.44
N GLU A 158 16.52 -9.00 11.28
CA GLU A 158 17.75 -8.20 11.13
C GLU A 158 17.62 -6.84 11.83
N VAL A 159 16.47 -6.16 11.63
CA VAL A 159 16.18 -4.87 12.27
C VAL A 159 16.04 -5.00 13.78
N TYR A 160 15.33 -6.04 14.23
CA TYR A 160 15.19 -6.33 15.67
C TYR A 160 16.54 -6.57 16.35
N GLU A 161 17.41 -7.40 15.77
CA GLU A 161 18.74 -7.68 16.30
C GLU A 161 19.62 -6.42 16.30
N HIS A 162 19.55 -5.61 15.25
CA HIS A 162 20.26 -4.33 15.19
C HIS A 162 19.85 -3.40 16.34
N MET A 163 18.55 -3.16 16.50
CA MET A 163 18.03 -2.28 17.57
C MET A 163 18.43 -2.79 18.96
N LYS A 164 18.43 -4.09 19.16
CA LYS A 164 18.83 -4.74 20.43
C LYS A 164 20.33 -4.57 20.68
N ASN A 165 21.18 -4.84 19.69
CA ASN A 165 22.63 -4.79 19.80
C ASN A 165 23.15 -3.38 20.09
N TYR A 166 22.54 -2.39 19.44
CA TYR A 166 22.91 -0.97 19.63
C TYR A 166 22.15 -0.30 20.78
N ARG A 167 21.35 -1.08 21.53
CA ARG A 167 20.55 -0.57 22.67
C ARG A 167 19.76 0.69 22.32
N LEU A 168 19.10 0.70 21.15
CA LEU A 168 18.28 1.83 20.74
C LEU A 168 17.05 1.99 21.66
N PRO A 169 16.43 3.19 21.72
CA PRO A 169 15.21 3.40 22.51
C PRO A 169 14.13 2.40 22.19
N ARG A 170 13.41 1.96 23.24
CA ARG A 170 12.40 0.88 23.14
C ARG A 170 11.01 1.39 22.94
N TYR A 171 10.76 2.63 23.29
CA TYR A 171 9.44 3.25 23.30
C TYR A 171 9.43 4.52 22.48
N GLU A 172 8.39 4.66 21.68
CA GLU A 172 8.10 5.83 20.89
C GLU A 172 6.80 6.46 21.42
N TRP A 173 6.86 7.72 21.77
CA TRP A 173 5.73 8.52 22.20
C TRP A 173 5.23 9.35 21.05
N ASN A 174 3.96 9.25 20.74
CA ASN A 174 3.36 9.97 19.62
C ASN A 174 2.16 10.77 20.09
N MET A 175 2.14 12.05 19.73
CA MET A 175 0.98 12.91 19.82
C MET A 175 0.69 13.49 18.44
N ILE A 176 -0.51 13.25 17.92
CA ILE A 176 -0.89 13.67 16.56
C ILE A 176 -2.14 14.54 16.61
N ASP A 177 -2.07 15.71 15.99
CA ASP A 177 -3.26 16.53 15.74
C ASP A 177 -4.16 15.86 14.70
N VAL A 178 -5.43 15.69 15.04
CA VAL A 178 -6.39 14.97 14.20
C VAL A 178 -6.73 15.75 12.93
N ALA A 179 -6.72 17.08 12.97
CA ALA A 179 -7.03 17.92 11.82
C ALA A 179 -5.88 17.99 10.82
N THR A 180 -4.72 18.46 11.26
CA THR A 180 -3.56 18.72 10.38
C THR A 180 -2.67 17.52 10.13
N ARG A 181 -2.75 16.49 10.97
CA ARG A 181 -1.82 15.35 11.00
C ARG A 181 -0.41 15.72 11.43
N THR A 182 -0.22 16.91 11.99
CA THR A 182 1.05 17.27 12.61
C THR A 182 1.31 16.33 13.77
N ARG A 183 2.49 15.73 13.78
CA ARG A 183 2.90 14.74 14.76
C ARG A 183 4.11 15.20 15.54
N PHE A 184 4.04 15.04 16.85
CA PHE A 184 5.14 15.17 17.78
C PHE A 184 5.57 13.76 18.20
N THR A 185 6.85 13.50 18.13
CA THR A 185 7.42 12.18 18.46
C THR A 185 8.60 12.34 19.39
N ALA A 186 8.66 11.51 20.41
CA ALA A 186 9.82 11.38 21.30
C ALA A 186 10.15 9.90 21.51
N TYR A 187 11.36 9.61 21.93
CA TYR A 187 11.84 8.27 22.19
C TYR A 187 12.37 8.15 23.62
N SER A 188 12.12 6.98 24.25
CA SER A 188 12.63 6.70 25.59
C SER A 188 13.07 5.26 25.75
N TYR A 189 13.88 5.01 26.77
CA TYR A 189 14.26 3.65 27.17
C TYR A 189 13.28 3.04 28.16
N GLU A 190 12.51 3.87 28.85
CA GLU A 190 11.55 3.47 29.88
C GLU A 190 10.15 3.91 29.50
N LEU A 191 9.17 3.11 29.93
CA LEU A 191 7.75 3.40 29.81
C LEU A 191 7.18 3.65 31.20
N ASN A 192 7.03 4.90 31.56
CA ASN A 192 6.46 5.28 32.85
C ASN A 192 5.70 6.61 32.78
N SER A 193 4.93 6.90 33.81
CA SER A 193 4.06 8.07 33.83
C SER A 193 4.80 9.40 33.92
N THR A 194 6.03 9.41 34.43
CA THR A 194 6.87 10.61 34.45
C THR A 194 7.21 11.05 33.03
N PHE A 195 7.64 10.11 32.17
CA PHE A 195 7.89 10.39 30.75
C PHE A 195 6.61 10.81 30.04
N GLY A 196 5.48 10.16 30.31
CA GLY A 196 4.18 10.54 29.73
C GLY A 196 3.80 11.99 30.07
N PHE A 197 3.89 12.35 31.34
CA PHE A 197 3.64 13.72 31.79
C PHE A 197 4.58 14.73 31.16
N MET A 198 5.90 14.43 31.15
CA MET A 198 6.91 15.30 30.54
C MET A 198 6.68 15.48 29.03
N PHE A 199 6.35 14.42 28.30
CA PHE A 199 6.11 14.50 26.88
C PHE A 199 4.90 15.39 26.56
N ILE A 200 3.78 15.21 27.26
CA ILE A 200 2.59 16.05 27.12
C ILE A 200 2.95 17.51 27.43
N SER A 201 3.67 17.74 28.54
CA SER A 201 4.08 19.09 28.97
C SER A 201 4.93 19.80 27.92
N ILE A 202 5.95 19.12 27.38
CA ILE A 202 6.85 19.69 26.37
C ILE A 202 6.07 20.06 25.10
N VAL A 203 5.21 19.18 24.62
CA VAL A 203 4.40 19.45 23.43
C VAL A 203 3.42 20.60 23.66
N ALA A 204 2.74 20.62 24.81
CA ALA A 204 1.82 21.70 25.17
C ALA A 204 2.54 23.06 25.23
N LEU A 205 3.66 23.14 25.94
CA LEU A 205 4.47 24.36 26.05
C LEU A 205 4.98 24.80 24.67
N TRP A 206 5.49 23.87 23.86
CA TRP A 206 5.93 24.17 22.51
C TRP A 206 4.82 24.79 21.67
N LEU A 207 3.61 24.22 21.70
CA LEU A 207 2.45 24.76 20.99
C LEU A 207 2.09 26.17 21.47
N ARG A 208 2.12 26.43 22.80
CA ARG A 208 1.86 27.75 23.37
C ARG A 208 2.90 28.80 22.95
N VAL A 209 4.19 28.44 22.94
CA VAL A 209 5.26 29.31 22.43
C VAL A 209 5.06 29.64 20.95
N HIS A 210 4.53 28.70 20.17
CA HIS A 210 4.22 28.92 18.74
C HIS A 210 2.81 29.51 18.50
N ASN A 211 2.25 30.15 19.52
CA ASN A 211 1.00 30.92 19.46
C ASN A 211 -0.27 30.11 19.14
N VAL A 212 -0.28 28.81 19.42
CA VAL A 212 -1.51 28.00 19.41
C VAL A 212 -2.29 28.32 20.69
N ARG A 213 -3.40 29.07 20.60
CA ARG A 213 -4.14 29.60 21.76
C ARG A 213 -5.41 28.84 22.10
N GLY A 214 -5.95 28.04 21.21
CA GLY A 214 -7.19 27.30 21.43
C GLY A 214 -7.10 26.24 22.54
N ARG A 215 -8.24 25.85 23.08
CA ARG A 215 -8.34 24.70 23.99
C ARG A 215 -7.96 23.43 23.24
N MET A 216 -7.09 22.62 23.86
CA MET A 216 -6.60 21.35 23.32
C MET A 216 -7.21 20.19 24.08
N LYS A 217 -7.74 19.20 23.37
CA LYS A 217 -8.21 17.94 23.94
C LYS A 217 -7.33 16.80 23.49
N ILE A 218 -6.73 16.08 24.41
CA ILE A 218 -5.87 14.94 24.12
C ILE A 218 -6.62 13.66 24.48
N ARG A 219 -6.89 12.84 23.46
CA ARG A 219 -7.42 11.48 23.62
C ARG A 219 -6.27 10.53 23.79
N MET A 220 -6.33 9.67 24.79
CA MET A 220 -5.32 8.66 25.09
C MET A 220 -5.98 7.36 25.55
N ASP A 221 -5.27 6.26 25.51
CA ASP A 221 -5.73 5.04 26.15
C ASP A 221 -5.54 5.08 27.68
N ASN A 222 -5.93 4.00 28.34
CA ASN A 222 -5.78 3.87 29.79
C ASN A 222 -4.44 3.20 30.17
N GLY A 223 -3.38 3.43 29.39
CA GLY A 223 -2.06 2.90 29.66
C GLY A 223 -1.49 3.37 31.00
N MET A 224 -0.67 2.53 31.63
CA MET A 224 -0.02 2.84 32.92
C MET A 224 0.93 4.03 32.81
N GLU A 225 1.47 4.25 31.64
CA GLU A 225 2.35 5.38 31.28
C GLU A 225 1.62 6.73 31.26
N PHE A 226 0.30 6.71 31.24
CA PHE A 226 -0.55 7.90 31.39
C PHE A 226 -1.21 7.91 32.78
N CYS A 227 -2.50 7.67 32.84
CA CYS A 227 -3.25 7.68 34.09
C CYS A 227 -3.54 6.28 34.64
N GLY A 228 -3.30 5.20 33.87
CA GLY A 228 -3.52 3.83 34.31
C GLY A 228 -4.96 3.51 34.70
N GLY A 229 -5.95 4.24 34.17
CA GLY A 229 -7.35 4.15 34.59
C GLY A 229 -7.66 4.75 35.96
N SER A 230 -6.70 5.42 36.59
CA SER A 230 -6.90 6.10 37.89
C SER A 230 -7.54 7.47 37.69
N GLU A 231 -8.80 7.62 38.13
CA GLU A 231 -9.51 8.91 38.09
C GLU A 231 -8.78 9.99 38.90
N ARG A 232 -8.23 9.61 40.07
CA ARG A 232 -7.47 10.54 40.90
C ARG A 232 -6.29 11.13 40.13
N LYS A 233 -5.49 10.30 39.51
CA LYS A 233 -4.31 10.73 38.74
C LYS A 233 -4.71 11.56 37.52
N LEU A 234 -5.79 11.18 36.85
CA LEU A 234 -6.35 11.94 35.74
C LEU A 234 -6.76 13.35 36.17
N ASN A 235 -7.42 13.47 37.28
CA ASN A 235 -7.85 14.77 37.84
C ASN A 235 -6.64 15.63 38.23
N GLU A 236 -5.65 15.06 38.91
CA GLU A 236 -4.41 15.74 39.29
C GLU A 236 -3.68 16.29 38.04
N TRP A 237 -3.59 15.49 36.97
CA TRP A 237 -2.97 15.93 35.71
C TRP A 237 -3.82 16.99 35.01
N ASN A 238 -5.14 16.84 34.97
CA ASN A 238 -6.02 17.80 34.33
C ASN A 238 -5.98 19.17 35.07
N GLU A 239 -5.89 19.22 36.39
CA GLU A 239 -5.73 20.47 37.17
C GLU A 239 -4.45 21.24 36.77
N ILE A 240 -3.35 20.49 36.51
CA ILE A 240 -2.10 21.09 36.07
C ILE A 240 -2.23 21.59 34.63
N PHE A 241 -2.77 20.76 33.75
CA PHE A 241 -2.86 21.04 32.33
C PHE A 241 -3.94 22.04 31.95
N GLU A 242 -4.95 22.25 32.82
CA GLU A 242 -5.97 23.30 32.65
C GLU A 242 -5.32 24.72 32.58
N LYS A 243 -4.21 24.94 33.27
CA LYS A 243 -3.40 26.17 33.14
C LYS A 243 -2.81 26.41 31.79
N LEU A 244 -2.76 25.37 30.97
CA LEU A 244 -2.32 25.40 29.58
C LEU A 244 -3.49 25.23 28.57
N ASP A 245 -4.75 25.41 29.04
CA ASP A 245 -5.96 25.14 28.26
C ASP A 245 -5.96 23.75 27.59
N LEU A 246 -5.49 22.73 28.30
CA LEU A 246 -5.38 21.37 27.81
C LEU A 246 -6.22 20.43 28.72
N GLN A 247 -6.94 19.53 28.09
CA GLN A 247 -7.75 18.51 28.74
C GLN A 247 -7.36 17.10 28.26
N LEU A 248 -7.04 16.24 29.20
CA LEU A 248 -6.84 14.81 28.96
C LEU A 248 -8.19 14.08 28.97
N SER A 249 -8.42 13.24 27.98
CA SER A 249 -9.67 12.50 27.81
C SER A 249 -9.37 11.04 27.47
N PRO A 250 -9.30 10.16 28.46
CA PRO A 250 -9.14 8.74 28.21
C PRO A 250 -10.29 8.19 27.37
N ILE A 251 -9.98 7.26 26.47
CA ILE A 251 -11.02 6.55 25.71
C ILE A 251 -11.69 5.50 26.60
N PRO A 252 -12.98 5.19 26.38
CA PRO A 252 -13.63 4.10 27.07
C PRO A 252 -12.91 2.77 26.83
N PRO A 253 -12.93 1.84 27.80
CA PRO A 253 -12.37 0.51 27.59
C PRO A 253 -12.92 -0.16 26.34
N LYS A 254 -12.06 -0.85 25.58
CA LYS A 254 -12.37 -1.51 24.28
C LYS A 254 -12.70 -0.56 23.13
N ALA A 255 -12.61 0.75 23.30
CA ALA A 255 -12.90 1.75 22.25
C ALA A 255 -11.66 2.14 21.41
N LYS A 256 -10.72 1.23 21.17
CA LYS A 256 -9.49 1.49 20.37
C LYS A 256 -9.77 2.08 18.98
N HIS A 257 -10.93 1.80 18.40
CA HIS A 257 -11.33 2.39 17.13
C HIS A 257 -11.34 3.92 17.12
N LEU A 258 -11.42 4.55 18.31
CA LEU A 258 -11.35 6.00 18.49
C LEU A 258 -9.92 6.57 18.30
N MET A 259 -8.91 5.69 18.28
CA MET A 259 -7.49 6.03 18.12
C MET A 259 -6.94 5.75 16.70
N GLY A 260 -7.82 5.58 15.74
CA GLY A 260 -7.44 5.12 14.38
C GLY A 260 -6.48 6.04 13.62
N VAL A 261 -6.37 7.33 13.99
CA VAL A 261 -5.41 8.24 13.36
C VAL A 261 -3.99 7.88 13.78
N ILE A 262 -3.75 7.74 15.08
CA ILE A 262 -2.43 7.43 15.61
C ILE A 262 -2.01 5.98 15.30
N GLU A 263 -2.93 5.01 15.38
CA GLU A 263 -2.66 3.63 14.98
C GLU A 263 -2.20 3.51 13.52
N ASN A 264 -2.80 4.31 12.62
CA ASN A 264 -2.37 4.36 11.22
C ASN A 264 -0.96 4.95 11.07
N THR A 265 -0.57 5.85 11.96
CA THR A 265 0.77 6.46 12.00
C THR A 265 1.80 5.43 12.45
N HIS A 266 1.53 4.68 13.52
CA HIS A 266 2.41 3.60 14.00
C HIS A 266 2.69 2.57 12.91
N ARG A 267 1.65 2.19 12.16
CA ARG A 267 1.83 1.30 11.02
C ARG A 267 2.68 1.92 9.90
N ALA A 268 2.53 3.23 9.67
CA ALA A 268 3.35 3.90 8.67
C ALA A 268 4.83 3.95 9.09
N ASP A 269 5.11 4.12 10.38
CA ASP A 269 6.48 4.09 10.91
C ASP A 269 7.12 2.72 10.73
N ASP A 270 6.40 1.63 11.01
CA ASP A 270 6.88 0.27 10.75
C ASP A 270 7.21 0.07 9.27
N GLU A 271 6.25 0.43 8.40
CA GLU A 271 6.35 0.16 6.97
C GLU A 271 7.35 1.07 6.22
N TYR A 272 7.52 2.33 6.67
CA TYR A 272 8.31 3.34 5.93
C TYR A 272 9.61 3.72 6.61
N PHE A 273 9.66 3.71 7.93
CA PHE A 273 10.82 4.16 8.67
C PHE A 273 11.65 2.97 9.19
N LEU A 274 11.08 2.15 10.06
CA LEU A 274 11.83 1.10 10.72
C LEU A 274 12.32 0.02 9.74
N MET A 275 11.50 -0.42 8.79
CA MET A 275 11.94 -1.39 7.79
C MET A 275 13.04 -0.89 6.84
N ILE A 276 13.16 0.43 6.68
CA ILE A 276 14.06 1.01 5.68
C ILE A 276 15.31 1.62 6.33
N HIS A 277 15.18 2.17 7.54
CA HIS A 277 16.20 3.02 8.14
C HIS A 277 16.78 2.50 9.46
N ALA A 278 16.12 1.58 10.15
CA ALA A 278 16.59 1.14 11.47
C ALA A 278 18.00 0.51 11.47
N GLU A 279 18.44 -0.03 10.34
CA GLU A 279 19.83 -0.52 10.17
C GLU A 279 20.88 0.62 10.08
N ARG A 280 20.44 1.88 10.02
CA ARG A 280 21.31 3.06 9.85
C ARG A 280 21.31 4.00 11.06
N CYS A 281 20.49 3.68 12.06
CA CYS A 281 20.46 4.35 13.36
C CYS A 281 21.37 3.65 14.38
#